data_c4929368c15a5e1d2999b3a983b13084
#
_entry.id   c4929368c15a5e1d2999b3a983b13084
#
_cell.length_a   1.000
_cell.length_b   1.000
_cell.length_c   1.000
_cell.angle_alpha   90.00
_cell.angle_beta   90.00
_cell.angle_gamma   90.00
#
_symmetry.space_group_name_H-M   'P 1'
#
loop_
_entity.id
_entity.type
_entity.pdbx_description
1 polymer ?
#
loop_
_entity_poly.entity_id
_entity_poly.type
_entity_poly.pdbx_seq_one_letter_code
_entity_poly.pdbx_strand_id
1 'polypeptide(L)' 'MSPTIFRHGDLRFFFFSREESRPHVHVQSPDGEAKFWLDPVIVLAQNYRMKPQDLMEAQRLVREHEPQIRAAWSRHFGR' A
#
# COMPACT_ATOMS: atom_id res chain seq x y z
N MET A 1 -13.63 2.90 -8.04
CA MET A 1 -13.62 2.11 -6.80
C MET A 1 -12.20 1.74 -6.41
N SER A 2 -11.89 1.78 -5.12
CA SER A 2 -10.54 1.48 -4.62
C SER A 2 -10.60 0.18 -3.82
N PRO A 3 -10.21 -0.96 -4.42
CA PRO A 3 -10.30 -2.24 -3.72
C PRO A 3 -9.38 -2.26 -2.51
N THR A 4 -9.96 -2.58 -1.35
CA THR A 4 -9.21 -2.72 -0.10
C THR A 4 -8.58 -4.10 -0.04
N ILE A 5 -7.27 -4.16 0.23
CA ILE A 5 -6.57 -5.41 0.40
C ILE A 5 -6.77 -5.93 1.81
N PHE A 6 -6.45 -5.08 2.80
CA PHE A 6 -6.68 -5.37 4.21
C PHE A 6 -6.62 -4.09 5.02
N ARG A 7 -7.04 -4.20 6.29
CA ARG A 7 -6.99 -3.12 7.26
C ARG A 7 -6.22 -3.59 8.49
N HIS A 8 -5.54 -2.63 9.14
CA HIS A 8 -4.86 -2.90 10.40
C HIS A 8 -4.98 -1.64 11.26
N GLY A 9 -5.74 -1.72 12.35
CA GLY A 9 -6.03 -0.53 13.15
C GLY A 9 -6.68 0.53 12.30
N ASP A 10 -6.11 1.73 12.30
CA ASP A 10 -6.61 2.85 11.51
C ASP A 10 -6.02 2.90 10.10
N LEU A 11 -5.20 1.93 9.74
CA LEU A 11 -4.56 1.91 8.43
C LEU A 11 -5.36 1.03 7.46
N ARG A 12 -5.59 1.55 6.27
CA ARG A 12 -6.25 0.84 5.19
C ARG A 12 -5.27 0.70 4.02
N PHE A 13 -5.07 -0.53 3.55
CA PHE A 13 -4.17 -0.83 2.44
C PHE A 13 -5.00 -1.15 1.21
N PHE A 14 -4.75 -0.45 0.10
CA PHE A 14 -5.63 -0.54 -1.06
C PHE A 14 -4.92 -0.23 -2.36
N PHE A 15 -5.59 -0.55 -3.49
CA PHE A 15 -5.17 -0.13 -4.83
C PHE A 15 -6.23 0.82 -5.39
N PHE A 16 -5.83 1.73 -6.25
CA PHE A 16 -6.80 2.44 -7.09
C PHE A 16 -7.18 1.52 -8.27
N SER A 17 -8.36 1.76 -8.84
CA SER A 17 -8.83 0.92 -9.95
C SER A 17 -8.05 1.13 -11.24
N ARG A 18 -7.42 2.29 -11.40
CA ARG A 18 -6.55 2.58 -12.53
C ARG A 18 -5.17 2.90 -11.98
N GLU A 19 -4.22 2.04 -12.30
CA GLU A 19 -2.89 2.18 -11.76
C GLU A 19 -1.84 2.11 -12.85
N GLU A 20 -0.68 2.74 -12.58
CA GLU A 20 0.49 2.54 -13.42
C GLU A 20 0.96 1.10 -13.32
N SER A 21 1.73 0.68 -14.33
CA SER A 21 2.15 -0.72 -14.42
C SER A 21 3.10 -1.17 -13.33
N ARG A 22 3.81 -0.24 -12.68
CA ARG A 22 4.75 -0.58 -11.61
C ARG A 22 3.98 -0.96 -10.34
N PRO A 23 4.18 -2.17 -9.81
CA PRO A 23 3.47 -2.62 -8.62
C PRO A 23 3.68 -1.70 -7.42
N HIS A 24 2.59 -1.34 -6.76
CA HIS A 24 2.63 -0.48 -5.59
C HIS A 24 1.37 -0.66 -4.76
N VAL A 25 1.37 -0.10 -3.55
CA VAL A 25 0.23 -0.15 -2.64
C VAL A 25 0.05 1.22 -2.00
N HIS A 26 -1.21 1.60 -1.81
CA HIS A 26 -1.58 2.81 -1.09
C HIS A 26 -1.98 2.48 0.32
N VAL A 27 -1.65 3.37 1.26
CA VAL A 27 -2.03 3.25 2.66
C VAL A 27 -2.71 4.54 3.08
N GLN A 28 -3.87 4.41 3.69
CA GLN A 28 -4.62 5.54 4.22
C GLN A 28 -4.68 5.49 5.73
N SER A 29 -4.39 6.62 6.38
CA SER A 29 -4.53 6.81 7.82
C SER A 29 -5.55 7.91 8.06
N PRO A 30 -5.99 8.15 9.32
CA PRO A 30 -6.88 9.28 9.59
C PRO A 30 -6.28 10.63 9.20
N ASP A 31 -4.95 10.76 9.23
CA ASP A 31 -4.28 12.04 8.98
C ASP A 31 -3.82 12.22 7.53
N GLY A 32 -3.64 11.14 6.80
CA GLY A 32 -3.08 11.25 5.46
C GLY A 32 -3.00 9.94 4.71
N GLU A 33 -2.12 9.93 3.71
CA GLU A 33 -2.02 8.81 2.79
C GLU A 33 -0.58 8.66 2.33
N ALA A 34 -0.18 7.42 2.03
CA ALA A 34 1.16 7.13 1.52
C ALA A 34 1.08 6.11 0.39
N LYS A 35 2.14 6.04 -0.41
CA LYS A 35 2.28 5.09 -1.49
C LYS A 35 3.64 4.42 -1.37
N PHE A 36 3.65 3.09 -1.45
CA PHE A 36 4.87 2.30 -1.40
C PHE A 36 5.04 1.53 -2.70
N TRP A 37 6.24 1.64 -3.31
CA TRP A 37 6.59 0.74 -4.41
C TRP A 37 6.82 -0.66 -3.87
N LEU A 38 6.48 -1.67 -4.67
CA LEU A 38 6.73 -3.07 -4.32
C LEU A 38 7.94 -3.63 -5.07
N ASP A 39 8.23 -3.09 -6.25
CA ASP A 39 9.34 -3.55 -7.09
C ASP A 39 10.31 -2.41 -7.38
N PRO A 40 11.60 -2.70 -7.46
CA PRO A 40 12.26 -4.00 -7.20
C PRO A 40 12.30 -4.35 -5.72
N VAL A 41 12.15 -3.36 -4.85
CA VAL A 41 12.10 -3.55 -3.40
C VAL A 41 11.04 -2.63 -2.85
N ILE A 42 10.57 -2.93 -1.63
CA ILE A 42 9.57 -2.11 -0.96
C ILE A 42 10.23 -0.81 -0.50
N VAL A 43 9.72 0.33 -1.01
CA VAL A 43 10.24 1.65 -0.67
C VAL A 43 9.14 2.68 -0.74
N LEU A 44 9.18 3.65 0.16
CA LEU A 44 8.21 4.74 0.18
C LEU A 44 8.34 5.58 -1.10
N ALA A 45 7.23 5.75 -1.81
CA ALA A 45 7.18 6.56 -3.03
C ALA A 45 6.67 7.97 -2.74
N GLN A 46 5.64 8.09 -1.91
CA GLN A 46 5.03 9.38 -1.59
C GLN A 46 4.42 9.34 -0.19
N ASN A 47 4.42 10.50 0.48
CA ASN A 47 3.74 10.66 1.75
C ASN A 47 2.95 11.98 1.74
N TYR A 48 1.64 11.86 2.02
CA TYR A 48 0.76 13.01 2.23
C TYR A 48 0.28 12.99 3.67
N ARG A 49 0.98 13.73 4.54
CA ARG A 49 0.56 14.02 5.92
C ARG A 49 0.45 12.83 6.87
N MET A 50 0.92 11.66 6.50
CA MET A 50 0.99 10.59 7.49
C MET A 50 2.07 10.90 8.51
N LYS A 51 1.76 10.62 9.78
CA LYS A 51 2.72 10.80 10.86
C LYS A 51 3.88 9.81 10.71
N PRO A 52 5.09 10.19 11.17
CA PRO A 52 6.24 9.28 11.07
C PRO A 52 5.99 7.89 11.66
N GLN A 53 5.33 7.81 12.82
CA GLN A 53 5.04 6.52 13.45
C GLN A 53 4.09 5.68 12.61
N ASP A 54 3.10 6.31 11.96
CA ASP A 54 2.18 5.60 11.08
C ASP A 54 2.87 5.12 9.81
N LEU A 55 3.81 5.92 9.28
CA LEU A 55 4.61 5.51 8.13
C LEU A 55 5.48 4.30 8.45
N MET A 56 6.10 4.28 9.63
CA MET A 56 6.92 3.16 10.06
C MET A 56 6.08 1.89 10.19
N GLU A 57 4.91 2.01 10.80
CA GLU A 57 4.00 0.88 10.96
C GLU A 57 3.50 0.40 9.60
N ALA A 58 3.13 1.34 8.72
CA ALA A 58 2.67 0.99 7.37
C ALA A 58 3.76 0.23 6.61
N GLN A 59 5.00 0.70 6.67
CA GLN A 59 6.11 0.04 5.98
C GLN A 59 6.34 -1.37 6.53
N ARG A 60 6.29 -1.52 7.84
CA ARG A 60 6.42 -2.83 8.49
C ARG A 60 5.33 -3.78 7.99
N LEU A 61 4.08 -3.29 7.93
CA LEU A 61 2.96 -4.11 7.51
C LEU A 61 3.03 -4.47 6.02
N VAL A 62 3.49 -3.55 5.18
CA VAL A 62 3.68 -3.85 3.76
C VAL A 62 4.70 -4.97 3.60
N ARG A 63 5.81 -4.93 4.35
CA ARG A 63 6.82 -5.99 4.30
C ARG A 63 6.29 -7.31 4.84
N GLU A 64 5.55 -7.27 5.94
CA GLU A 64 4.99 -8.46 6.56
C GLU A 64 3.96 -9.14 5.67
N HIS A 65 3.15 -8.35 4.96
CA HIS A 65 2.08 -8.85 4.12
C HIS A 65 2.42 -8.81 2.62
N GLU A 66 3.69 -8.73 2.29
CA GLU A 66 4.13 -8.61 0.90
C GLU A 66 3.55 -9.71 0.00
N PRO A 67 3.57 -11.00 0.36
CA PRO A 67 3.00 -12.04 -0.51
C PRO A 67 1.52 -11.83 -0.77
N GLN A 68 0.76 -11.45 0.26
CA GLN A 68 -0.67 -11.18 0.14
C GLN A 68 -0.93 -9.99 -0.78
N ILE A 69 -0.15 -8.92 -0.63
CA ILE A 69 -0.30 -7.70 -1.43
C ILE A 69 0.03 -8.00 -2.89
N ARG A 70 1.11 -8.74 -3.16
CA ARG A 70 1.51 -9.08 -4.52
C ARG A 70 0.49 -10.00 -5.18
N ALA A 71 -0.06 -10.95 -4.44
CA ALA A 71 -1.12 -11.83 -4.97
C ALA A 71 -2.37 -11.01 -5.33
N ALA A 72 -2.74 -10.06 -4.46
CA ALA A 72 -3.87 -9.17 -4.72
C ALA A 72 -3.62 -8.30 -5.95
N TRP A 73 -2.40 -7.79 -6.11
CA TRP A 73 -2.03 -7.00 -7.29
C TRP A 73 -2.22 -7.83 -8.56
N SER A 74 -1.71 -9.05 -8.57
CA SER A 74 -1.82 -9.94 -9.75
C SER A 74 -3.28 -10.23 -10.09
N ARG A 75 -4.10 -10.50 -9.08
CA ARG A 75 -5.53 -10.77 -9.30
C ARG A 75 -6.25 -9.55 -9.86
N HIS A 76 -5.92 -8.36 -9.33
CA HIS A 76 -6.65 -7.14 -9.71
C HIS A 76 -6.20 -6.61 -11.07
N PHE A 77 -4.92 -6.68 -11.39
CA PHE A 77 -4.38 -6.10 -12.61
C PHE A 77 -3.95 -7.14 -13.66
N GLY A 78 -4.08 -8.40 -13.36
CA GLY A 78 -3.77 -9.47 -14.33
C GLY A 78 -2.29 -9.71 -14.57
N ARG A 79 -1.44 -9.39 -13.60
CA ARG A 79 0.02 -9.57 -13.77
C ARG A 79 0.71 -10.02 -12.52
#